data_a469534317a34631a22917b5cdf2ca35
#
_entry.id   a469534317a34631a22917b5cdf2ca35
#
_cell.length_a   1.000
_cell.length_b   1.000
_cell.length_c   1.000
_cell.angle_alpha   90.00
_cell.angle_beta   90.00
_cell.angle_gamma   90.00
#
_symmetry.space_group_name_H-M   'P 1'
#
loop_
_entity.id
_entity.type
_entity.pdbx_description
1 polymer ?
#
loop_
_entity_poly.entity_id
_entity_poly.type
_entity_poly.pdbx_seq_one_letter_code
_entity_poly.pdbx_strand_id
1 'polypeptide(L)'
;MKSFFILTLALGLLAGCGAKNDKATMETNPSTKSDPGATFLAANAKKEGVTTTASGLQYKVINSGMGESPKLTDTVKVHYQGTLIDGTIFDSSIQRGQPIFFPVNGVIAGWTEALQLMKVGDKWQLFIPAKLAYGDQSPTPAIPPNSVLIFEVELLSIEK
;
A
#
# COMPACT_ATOMS: atom_id res chain seq x y z
N MET A 1 4.30 74.37 2.70
CA MET A 1 3.39 75.27 3.46
C MET A 1 2.65 74.40 4.46
N LYS A 2 3.03 74.58 5.69
CA LYS A 2 2.09 74.92 6.81
C LYS A 2 1.08 73.79 7.06
N SER A 3 0.89 73.24 8.17
CA SER A 3 1.08 73.59 9.57
C SER A 3 0.16 72.63 10.37
N PHE A 4 0.67 72.10 11.43
CA PHE A 4 0.16 72.22 12.82
C PHE A 4 -1.21 71.57 13.11
N PHE A 5 -1.48 70.86 14.14
CA PHE A 5 -1.37 70.86 15.59
C PHE A 5 -2.44 69.90 16.07
N ILE A 6 -2.49 69.25 17.09
CA ILE A 6 -2.21 69.17 18.54
C ILE A 6 -2.97 67.92 19.04
N LEU A 7 -2.37 67.02 19.71
CA LEU A 7 -2.35 66.66 21.13
C LEU A 7 -3.69 66.82 21.89
N THR A 8 -4.29 65.70 22.31
CA THR A 8 -4.88 65.64 23.66
C THR A 8 -4.93 64.18 24.18
N LEU A 9 -4.39 64.07 25.36
CA LEU A 9 -4.31 62.98 26.30
C LEU A 9 -5.68 62.79 26.97
N ALA A 10 -6.18 61.53 27.10
CA ALA A 10 -7.14 61.19 28.13
C ALA A 10 -6.99 59.75 28.56
N LEU A 11 -6.61 59.63 29.79
CA LEU A 11 -6.49 58.48 30.65
C LEU A 11 -7.89 57.90 30.99
N GLY A 12 -8.08 56.59 30.89
CA GLY A 12 -9.29 55.92 31.32
C GLY A 12 -9.06 54.44 31.55
N LEU A 13 -8.69 54.05 32.76
CA LEU A 13 -8.78 52.68 33.25
C LEU A 13 -10.24 52.26 33.30
N LEU A 14 -10.53 51.03 32.84
CA LEU A 14 -11.50 50.12 33.46
C LEU A 14 -11.26 48.71 33.00
N ALA A 15 -11.13 47.85 34.01
CA ALA A 15 -10.99 46.41 33.92
C ALA A 15 -12.26 45.74 33.39
N GLY A 16 -12.10 44.70 32.58
CA GLY A 16 -13.19 43.82 32.16
C GLY A 16 -12.67 42.49 31.71
N CYS A 17 -12.93 41.48 32.51
CA CYS A 17 -12.61 40.06 32.35
C CYS A 17 -13.08 39.46 31.00
N GLY A 18 -12.25 38.54 30.46
CA GLY A 18 -12.76 37.26 30.06
C GLY A 18 -13.22 37.09 28.64
N ALA A 19 -12.36 36.53 27.81
CA ALA A 19 -12.68 35.43 26.91
C ALA A 19 -11.37 34.89 26.30
N LYS A 20 -10.91 33.77 26.84
CA LYS A 20 -9.89 32.96 26.19
C LYS A 20 -10.50 32.38 24.91
N ASN A 21 -10.12 32.92 23.78
CA ASN A 21 -10.25 32.22 22.52
C ASN A 21 -8.97 31.42 22.33
N ASP A 22 -8.98 30.20 22.86
CA ASP A 22 -7.99 29.17 22.50
C ASP A 22 -8.26 28.76 21.05
N LYS A 23 -7.72 29.55 20.12
CA LYS A 23 -7.55 29.12 18.75
C LYS A 23 -6.45 28.06 18.80
N ALA A 24 -6.89 26.79 18.95
CA ALA A 24 -6.03 25.66 18.75
C ALA A 24 -5.43 25.74 17.35
N THR A 25 -4.25 26.30 17.27
CA THR A 25 -3.38 26.14 16.14
C THR A 25 -3.05 24.66 16.08
N MET A 26 -3.66 23.92 15.16
CA MET A 26 -3.19 22.61 14.77
C MET A 26 -1.77 22.83 14.23
N GLU A 27 -0.79 22.66 15.08
CA GLU A 27 0.58 22.40 14.67
C GLU A 27 0.54 21.07 13.91
N THR A 28 0.50 21.17 12.60
CA THR A 28 0.84 20.07 11.71
C THR A 28 2.31 19.80 11.94
N ASN A 29 2.57 18.82 12.80
CA ASN A 29 3.90 18.30 13.06
C ASN A 29 4.43 17.68 11.74
N PRO A 30 5.41 18.25 11.04
CA PRO A 30 5.99 17.69 9.83
C PRO A 30 7.11 16.72 10.19
N SER A 31 6.77 15.66 10.92
CA SER A 31 7.65 14.53 11.17
C SER A 31 6.98 13.23 10.78
N THR A 32 6.35 13.21 9.63
CA THR A 32 6.05 11.96 8.92
C THR A 32 7.33 11.55 8.20
N LYS A 33 8.13 10.71 8.87
CA LYS A 33 9.08 9.84 8.20
C LYS A 33 8.30 9.20 7.06
N SER A 34 8.58 9.59 5.81
CA SER A 34 7.85 9.09 4.64
C SER A 34 7.95 7.57 4.66
N ASP A 35 6.81 6.88 4.73
CA ASP A 35 6.75 5.44 4.62
C ASP A 35 7.30 5.04 3.24
N PRO A 36 8.45 4.33 3.17
CA PRO A 36 9.05 3.93 1.90
C PRO A 36 8.10 3.11 1.04
N GLY A 37 7.24 2.29 1.68
CA GLY A 37 6.24 1.48 1.01
C GLY A 37 5.14 2.32 0.37
N ALA A 38 4.60 3.31 1.08
CA ALA A 38 3.60 4.23 0.55
C ALA A 38 4.17 5.06 -0.61
N THR A 39 5.41 5.55 -0.47
CA THR A 39 6.11 6.29 -1.53
C THR A 39 6.31 5.43 -2.77
N PHE A 40 6.74 4.18 -2.59
CA PHE A 40 6.90 3.22 -3.67
C PHE A 40 5.57 2.97 -4.41
N LEU A 41 4.49 2.67 -3.70
CA LEU A 41 3.19 2.39 -4.30
C LEU A 41 2.61 3.61 -5.03
N ALA A 42 2.76 4.82 -4.49
CA ALA A 42 2.32 6.05 -5.15
C ALA A 42 3.07 6.31 -6.47
N ALA A 43 4.35 6.01 -6.53
CA ALA A 43 5.14 6.09 -7.75
C ALA A 43 4.79 4.96 -8.72
N ASN A 44 4.58 3.73 -8.21
CA ASN A 44 4.27 2.56 -9.02
C ASN A 44 2.91 2.66 -9.72
N ALA A 45 1.90 3.22 -9.06
CA ALA A 45 0.56 3.45 -9.62
C ALA A 45 0.57 4.30 -10.91
N LYS A 46 1.63 5.09 -11.12
CA LYS A 46 1.79 5.95 -12.31
C LYS A 46 2.51 5.25 -13.46
N LYS A 47 3.03 4.05 -13.24
CA LYS A 47 3.73 3.30 -14.28
C LYS A 47 2.76 2.72 -15.29
N GLU A 48 3.17 2.69 -16.54
CA GLU A 48 2.38 2.10 -17.62
C GLU A 48 2.07 0.62 -17.35
N GLY A 49 0.82 0.24 -17.58
CA GLY A 49 0.33 -1.12 -17.40
C GLY A 49 0.05 -1.52 -15.95
N VAL A 50 0.23 -0.63 -14.98
CA VAL A 50 -0.14 -0.88 -13.58
C VAL A 50 -1.58 -0.46 -13.34
N THR A 51 -2.36 -1.38 -12.79
CA THR A 51 -3.73 -1.17 -12.35
C THR A 51 -3.78 -1.19 -10.82
N THR A 52 -4.56 -0.28 -10.22
CA THR A 52 -4.80 -0.23 -8.77
C THR A 52 -6.26 -0.56 -8.50
N THR A 53 -6.51 -1.51 -7.61
CA THR A 53 -7.87 -1.88 -7.18
C THR A 53 -8.36 -0.98 -6.03
N ALA A 54 -9.64 -1.10 -5.69
CA ALA A 54 -10.25 -0.33 -4.60
C ALA A 54 -9.62 -0.65 -3.22
N SER A 55 -9.09 -1.85 -3.01
CA SER A 55 -8.38 -2.25 -1.79
C SER A 55 -7.00 -1.59 -1.65
N GLY A 56 -6.44 -1.12 -2.77
CA GLY A 56 -5.09 -0.60 -2.91
C GLY A 56 -4.07 -1.64 -3.38
N LEU A 57 -4.51 -2.86 -3.73
CA LEU A 57 -3.67 -3.80 -4.46
C LEU A 57 -3.30 -3.19 -5.81
N GLN A 58 -2.04 -3.32 -6.20
CA GLN A 58 -1.61 -2.96 -7.55
C GLN A 58 -1.12 -4.20 -8.28
N TYR A 59 -1.39 -4.27 -9.56
CA TYR A 59 -0.91 -5.36 -10.39
C TYR A 59 -0.59 -4.92 -11.82
N LYS A 60 0.29 -5.65 -12.45
CA LYS A 60 0.63 -5.52 -13.86
C LYS A 60 0.53 -6.88 -14.52
N VAL A 61 -0.24 -6.97 -15.60
CA VAL A 61 -0.34 -8.18 -16.41
C VAL A 61 0.92 -8.31 -17.25
N ILE A 62 1.65 -9.41 -17.09
CA ILE A 62 2.85 -9.74 -17.89
C ILE A 62 2.43 -10.62 -19.06
N ASN A 63 1.63 -11.64 -18.80
CA ASN A 63 1.05 -12.52 -19.81
C ASN A 63 -0.41 -12.78 -19.50
N SER A 64 -1.27 -12.82 -20.49
CA SER A 64 -2.70 -13.07 -20.35
C SER A 64 -3.02 -14.52 -20.72
N GLY A 65 -3.59 -15.24 -19.77
CA GLY A 65 -4.18 -16.57 -19.97
C GLY A 65 -5.61 -16.49 -20.51
N MET A 66 -6.13 -17.64 -20.93
CA MET A 66 -7.50 -17.77 -21.44
C MET A 66 -8.32 -18.80 -20.66
N GLY A 67 -7.79 -19.33 -19.57
CA GLY A 67 -8.49 -20.30 -18.73
C GLY A 67 -9.52 -19.67 -17.80
N GLU A 68 -10.08 -20.49 -16.92
CA GLU A 68 -11.04 -20.05 -15.90
C GLU A 68 -10.36 -19.23 -14.80
N SER A 69 -11.12 -18.38 -14.12
CA SER A 69 -10.69 -17.70 -12.90
C SER A 69 -11.01 -18.56 -11.68
N PRO A 70 -10.11 -18.62 -10.70
CA PRO A 70 -10.36 -19.36 -9.46
C PRO A 70 -11.47 -18.74 -8.63
N LYS A 71 -12.21 -19.58 -7.92
CA LYS A 71 -13.13 -19.17 -6.87
C LYS A 71 -12.43 -19.16 -5.52
N LEU A 72 -13.03 -18.51 -4.55
CA LEU A 72 -12.50 -18.40 -3.19
C LEU A 72 -12.23 -19.76 -2.51
N THR A 73 -13.02 -20.78 -2.88
CA THR A 73 -12.94 -22.14 -2.32
C THR A 73 -12.01 -23.08 -3.06
N ASP A 74 -11.48 -22.65 -4.20
CA ASP A 74 -10.62 -23.49 -5.03
C ASP A 74 -9.19 -23.54 -4.49
N THR A 75 -8.45 -24.57 -4.89
CA THR A 75 -7.01 -24.67 -4.71
C THR A 75 -6.33 -24.35 -6.03
N VAL A 76 -5.32 -23.51 -6.02
CA VAL A 76 -4.57 -23.14 -7.22
C VAL A 76 -3.16 -23.69 -7.18
N LYS A 77 -2.64 -24.05 -8.34
CA LYS A 77 -1.24 -24.41 -8.58
C LYS A 77 -0.54 -23.24 -9.23
N VAL A 78 0.50 -22.73 -8.60
CA VAL A 78 1.21 -21.54 -9.05
C VAL A 78 2.72 -21.71 -9.04
N HIS A 79 3.39 -21.00 -9.93
CA HIS A 79 4.77 -20.56 -9.73
C HIS A 79 4.79 -19.12 -9.26
N TYR A 80 5.71 -18.81 -8.35
CA TYR A 80 5.86 -17.44 -7.87
C TYR A 80 7.29 -17.13 -7.42
N GLN A 81 7.58 -15.84 -7.39
CA GLN A 81 8.75 -15.27 -6.72
C GLN A 81 8.33 -14.03 -5.95
N GLY A 82 8.64 -13.98 -4.67
CA GLY A 82 8.38 -12.86 -3.78
C GLY A 82 9.65 -12.07 -3.49
N THR A 83 9.57 -10.75 -3.63
CA THR A 83 10.64 -9.80 -3.35
C THR A 83 10.16 -8.62 -2.52
N LEU A 84 11.07 -8.02 -1.77
CA LEU A 84 10.88 -6.70 -1.16
C LEU A 84 11.09 -5.59 -2.21
N ILE A 85 10.81 -4.34 -1.82
CA ILE A 85 10.97 -3.15 -2.69
C ILE A 85 12.44 -2.88 -3.07
N ASP A 86 13.40 -3.39 -2.29
CA ASP A 86 14.84 -3.32 -2.57
C ASP A 86 15.34 -4.44 -3.48
N GLY A 87 14.44 -5.36 -3.91
CA GLY A 87 14.76 -6.50 -4.76
C GLY A 87 15.20 -7.75 -4.01
N THR A 88 15.27 -7.73 -2.69
CA THR A 88 15.60 -8.91 -1.87
C THR A 88 14.55 -10.00 -2.06
N ILE A 89 14.94 -11.16 -2.56
CA ILE A 89 14.06 -12.33 -2.70
C ILE A 89 13.89 -12.97 -1.32
N PHE A 90 12.64 -13.06 -0.84
CA PHE A 90 12.35 -13.71 0.43
C PHE A 90 11.77 -15.12 0.25
N ASP A 91 11.17 -15.41 -0.90
CA ASP A 91 10.63 -16.74 -1.22
C ASP A 91 10.47 -16.92 -2.74
N SER A 92 10.70 -18.13 -3.25
CA SER A 92 10.55 -18.44 -4.67
C SER A 92 10.34 -19.92 -4.93
N SER A 93 9.19 -20.27 -5.49
CA SER A 93 8.91 -21.61 -6.00
C SER A 93 9.73 -21.93 -7.26
N ILE A 94 10.10 -20.88 -8.00
CA ILE A 94 10.92 -20.99 -9.21
C ILE A 94 12.31 -21.47 -8.84
N GLN A 95 12.93 -20.90 -7.80
CA GLN A 95 14.25 -21.34 -7.30
C GLN A 95 14.22 -22.76 -6.73
N ARG A 96 13.08 -23.18 -6.16
CA ARG A 96 12.88 -24.58 -5.70
C ARG A 96 12.63 -25.56 -6.83
N GLY A 97 12.36 -25.08 -8.05
CA GLY A 97 12.09 -25.90 -9.23
C GLY A 97 10.73 -26.61 -9.20
N GLN A 98 9.84 -26.25 -8.29
CA GLN A 98 8.55 -26.92 -8.11
C GLN A 98 7.44 -25.90 -7.85
N PRO A 99 6.31 -25.97 -8.58
CA PRO A 99 5.12 -25.17 -8.30
C PRO A 99 4.49 -25.63 -6.97
N ILE A 100 3.73 -24.73 -6.37
CA ILE A 100 3.08 -24.98 -5.07
C ILE A 100 1.57 -24.86 -5.23
N PHE A 101 0.85 -25.60 -4.40
CA PHE A 101 -0.59 -25.54 -4.28
C PHE A 101 -0.98 -24.68 -3.09
N PHE A 102 -1.92 -23.77 -3.31
CA PHE A 102 -2.49 -22.92 -2.26
C PHE A 102 -4.00 -22.88 -2.36
N PRO A 103 -4.74 -23.02 -1.23
CA PRO A 103 -6.14 -22.66 -1.20
C PRO A 103 -6.27 -21.14 -1.35
N VAL A 104 -7.17 -20.68 -2.23
CA VAL A 104 -7.36 -19.24 -2.53
C VAL A 104 -7.69 -18.43 -1.27
N ASN A 105 -8.45 -19.04 -0.34
CA ASN A 105 -8.82 -18.44 0.95
C ASN A 105 -7.77 -18.62 2.06
N GLY A 106 -6.67 -19.30 1.80
CA GLY A 106 -5.61 -19.61 2.79
C GLY A 106 -4.33 -18.79 2.62
N VAL A 107 -4.34 -17.78 1.75
CA VAL A 107 -3.19 -16.91 1.47
C VAL A 107 -3.45 -15.48 1.96
N ILE A 108 -2.45 -14.60 1.86
CA ILE A 108 -2.62 -13.19 2.22
C ILE A 108 -3.72 -12.51 1.37
N ALA A 109 -4.38 -11.50 1.92
CA ALA A 109 -5.54 -10.87 1.29
C ALA A 109 -5.26 -10.36 -0.12
N GLY A 110 -4.08 -9.81 -0.37
CA GLY A 110 -3.67 -9.36 -1.71
C GLY A 110 -3.60 -10.49 -2.73
N TRP A 111 -3.18 -11.68 -2.33
CA TRP A 111 -3.20 -12.86 -3.19
C TRP A 111 -4.62 -13.39 -3.42
N THR A 112 -5.43 -13.47 -2.36
CA THR A 112 -6.83 -13.89 -2.46
C THR A 112 -7.59 -13.03 -3.46
N GLU A 113 -7.38 -11.72 -3.43
CA GLU A 113 -7.99 -10.79 -4.38
C GLU A 113 -7.43 -10.98 -5.81
N ALA A 114 -6.10 -11.01 -5.95
CA ALA A 114 -5.45 -11.14 -7.26
C ALA A 114 -5.83 -12.43 -7.96
N LEU A 115 -5.79 -13.58 -7.27
CA LEU A 115 -6.08 -14.89 -7.85
C LEU A 115 -7.51 -14.98 -8.40
N GLN A 116 -8.50 -14.33 -7.77
CA GLN A 116 -9.87 -14.30 -8.26
C GLN A 116 -10.04 -13.41 -9.50
N LEU A 117 -9.11 -12.50 -9.75
CA LEU A 117 -9.05 -11.65 -10.96
C LEU A 117 -8.26 -12.30 -12.09
N MET A 118 -7.31 -13.17 -11.75
CA MET A 118 -6.46 -13.90 -12.71
C MET A 118 -7.22 -15.02 -13.40
N LYS A 119 -6.70 -15.46 -14.52
CA LYS A 119 -7.14 -16.66 -15.26
C LYS A 119 -6.00 -17.66 -15.34
N VAL A 120 -6.32 -18.93 -15.46
CA VAL A 120 -5.31 -19.96 -15.73
C VAL A 120 -4.53 -19.59 -16.99
N GLY A 121 -3.21 -19.60 -16.88
CA GLY A 121 -2.26 -19.13 -17.90
C GLY A 121 -1.81 -17.68 -17.72
N ASP A 122 -2.43 -16.92 -16.81
CA ASP A 122 -1.97 -15.57 -16.49
C ASP A 122 -0.62 -15.61 -15.76
N LYS A 123 0.21 -14.62 -16.08
CA LYS A 123 1.39 -14.25 -15.31
C LYS A 123 1.30 -12.77 -14.97
N TRP A 124 1.24 -12.47 -13.69
CA TRP A 124 1.07 -11.12 -13.19
C TRP A 124 2.21 -10.73 -12.24
N GLN A 125 2.50 -9.45 -12.20
CA GLN A 125 3.29 -8.84 -11.13
C GLN A 125 2.35 -8.12 -10.17
N LEU A 126 2.39 -8.51 -8.90
CA LEU A 126 1.56 -7.95 -7.83
C LEU A 126 2.43 -7.03 -6.97
N PHE A 127 1.88 -5.91 -6.55
CA PHE A 127 2.49 -5.00 -5.57
C PHE A 127 1.49 -4.85 -4.44
N ILE A 128 1.78 -5.51 -3.34
CA ILE A 128 0.83 -5.73 -2.24
C ILE A 128 1.20 -4.80 -1.08
N PRO A 129 0.36 -3.81 -0.73
CA PRO A 129 0.59 -2.99 0.44
C PRO A 129 0.56 -3.86 1.71
N ALA A 130 1.31 -3.46 2.74
CA ALA A 130 1.44 -4.22 3.98
C ALA A 130 0.08 -4.63 4.58
N LYS A 131 -0.93 -3.76 4.53
CA LYS A 131 -2.29 -4.04 5.04
C LYS A 131 -2.99 -5.22 4.35
N LEU A 132 -2.59 -5.58 3.14
CA LEU A 132 -3.11 -6.73 2.38
C LEU A 132 -2.15 -7.93 2.42
N ALA A 133 -1.05 -7.81 3.19
CA ALA A 133 -0.05 -8.84 3.40
C ALA A 133 0.04 -9.18 4.91
N TYR A 134 1.14 -8.85 5.56
CA TYR A 134 1.39 -9.20 6.96
C TYR A 134 1.24 -8.02 7.94
N GLY A 135 0.94 -6.81 7.44
CA GLY A 135 0.76 -5.61 8.26
C GLY A 135 2.04 -5.26 9.04
N ASP A 136 1.87 -5.04 10.32
CA ASP A 136 2.92 -4.76 11.30
C ASP A 136 3.64 -6.01 11.81
N GLN A 137 3.24 -7.19 11.32
CA GLN A 137 3.87 -8.46 11.68
C GLN A 137 5.07 -8.76 10.77
N SER A 138 6.01 -9.53 11.31
CA SER A 138 7.13 -10.10 10.56
C SER A 138 6.98 -11.63 10.57
N PRO A 139 6.42 -12.23 9.50
CA PRO A 139 6.19 -13.67 9.48
C PRO A 139 7.49 -14.46 9.42
N THR A 140 8.54 -13.85 8.89
CA THR A 140 9.90 -14.39 8.84
C THR A 140 10.91 -13.25 8.99
N PRO A 141 12.15 -13.54 9.44
CA PRO A 141 13.22 -12.51 9.52
C PRO A 141 13.50 -11.81 8.19
N ALA A 142 13.16 -12.45 7.07
CA ALA A 142 13.37 -11.90 5.73
C ALA A 142 12.32 -10.84 5.33
N ILE A 143 11.17 -10.76 6.04
CA ILE A 143 10.10 -9.82 5.75
C ILE A 143 9.93 -8.89 6.95
N PRO A 144 10.47 -7.66 6.92
CA PRO A 144 10.28 -6.69 7.98
C PRO A 144 8.79 -6.30 8.16
N PRO A 145 8.39 -5.81 9.35
CA PRO A 145 7.06 -5.23 9.55
C PRO A 145 6.76 -4.11 8.56
N ASN A 146 5.50 -3.96 8.20
CA ASN A 146 5.00 -2.92 7.28
C ASN A 146 5.63 -2.95 5.87
N SER A 147 6.13 -4.12 5.44
CA SER A 147 6.71 -4.29 4.12
C SER A 147 5.66 -4.33 3.02
N VAL A 148 5.89 -3.57 1.95
CA VAL A 148 5.25 -3.82 0.65
C VAL A 148 5.90 -5.05 0.05
N LEU A 149 5.09 -5.98 -0.42
CA LEU A 149 5.57 -7.21 -1.05
C LEU A 149 5.31 -7.15 -2.55
N ILE A 150 6.31 -7.56 -3.32
CA ILE A 150 6.22 -7.67 -4.77
C ILE A 150 6.26 -9.16 -5.11
N PHE A 151 5.27 -9.63 -5.85
CA PHE A 151 5.24 -11.00 -6.33
C PHE A 151 5.11 -11.05 -7.85
N GLU A 152 5.88 -11.89 -8.46
CA GLU A 152 5.58 -12.39 -9.78
C GLU A 152 4.88 -13.74 -9.61
N VAL A 153 3.66 -13.87 -10.14
CA VAL A 153 2.81 -15.06 -9.97
C VAL A 153 2.35 -15.53 -11.33
N GLU A 154 2.50 -16.83 -11.56
CA GLU A 154 1.97 -17.53 -12.73
C GLU A 154 0.95 -18.57 -12.28
N LEU A 155 -0.29 -18.43 -12.73
CA LEU A 155 -1.40 -19.33 -12.40
C LEU A 155 -1.42 -20.49 -13.40
N LEU A 156 -1.04 -21.69 -12.95
CA LEU A 156 -0.87 -22.85 -13.80
C LEU A 156 -2.16 -23.68 -13.94
N SER A 157 -2.85 -23.95 -12.83
CA SER A 157 -4.10 -24.73 -12.83
C SER A 157 -4.96 -24.42 -11.61
N ILE A 158 -6.21 -24.84 -11.68
CA ILE A 158 -7.18 -24.84 -10.59
C ILE A 158 -7.56 -26.29 -10.30
N GLU A 159 -7.42 -26.65 -9.03
CA GLU A 159 -7.91 -27.93 -8.48
C GLU A 159 -9.25 -27.67 -7.79
N LYS A 160 -10.27 -28.41 -8.18
CA LYS A 160 -11.66 -28.27 -7.66
C LYS A 160 -11.95 -29.30 -6.59
#